data_8442c9cf86c3ff9617341940b55bd3f8
#
_entry.id   8442c9cf86c3ff9617341940b55bd3f8
#
_cell.length_a   1.000
_cell.length_b   1.000
_cell.length_c   1.000
_cell.angle_alpha   90.00
_cell.angle_beta   90.00
_cell.angle_gamma   90.00
#
_symmetry.space_group_name_H-M   'P 1'
#
loop_
_entity.id
_entity.type
_entity.pdbx_description
1 polymer ?
#
loop_
_entity_poly.entity_id
_entity_poly.type
_entity_poly.pdbx_seq_one_letter_code
_entity_poly.pdbx_strand_id
1 'polypeptide(L)'
;ILITNNFVNVTIIMLCNFFFMNVFVFHSPLAEFLILTVILTFLLLLFGEIMPKIYSAQKTLAFCRFSAPGIYFLEKVFRPIATVLVRSTTFLNKHFVKKSHNISVDELSHALELTDKAELSEENNILEGIIRFGGETVKEVMTSRLDMVDLDIRTSFKEVMQCIIENAYSRIPIYSGSRDNIKGVLYIKDLLPHVNKGDNFRWQSLIRPAYFVPETKMIDDLLRDFQANKIHIAIVVDEFGGTSGLVTM
;
A
#
# COMPACT_ATOMS: atom_id res chain seq x y z
N ILE A 1 -29.63 1.94 3.44
CA ILE A 1 -29.45 2.78 4.63
C ILE A 1 -29.58 4.26 4.26
N LEU A 2 -28.80 4.81 3.31
CA LEU A 2 -28.85 6.23 2.94
C LEU A 2 -30.27 6.69 2.48
N ILE A 3 -30.91 5.91 1.60
CA ILE A 3 -32.28 6.17 1.12
C ILE A 3 -33.26 6.20 2.29
N THR A 4 -33.15 5.23 3.19
CA THR A 4 -34.00 5.14 4.37
C THR A 4 -33.83 6.34 5.29
N ASN A 5 -32.58 6.73 5.55
CA ASN A 5 -32.26 7.87 6.39
C ASN A 5 -32.88 9.16 5.84
N ASN A 6 -32.71 9.43 4.56
CA ASN A 6 -33.30 10.61 3.92
C ASN A 6 -34.85 10.54 3.92
N PHE A 7 -35.43 9.37 3.68
CA PHE A 7 -36.89 9.19 3.72
C PHE A 7 -37.46 9.47 5.12
N VAL A 8 -36.82 8.96 6.17
CA VAL A 8 -37.23 9.20 7.56
C VAL A 8 -37.11 10.68 7.91
N ASN A 9 -36.02 11.35 7.53
CA ASN A 9 -35.81 12.77 7.78
C ASN A 9 -36.94 13.63 7.12
N VAL A 10 -37.24 13.37 5.84
CA VAL A 10 -38.33 14.08 5.13
C VAL A 10 -39.70 13.80 5.78
N THR A 11 -39.94 12.55 6.20
CA THR A 11 -41.18 12.18 6.87
C THR A 11 -41.33 12.90 8.21
N ILE A 12 -40.28 12.98 9.01
CA ILE A 12 -40.28 13.71 10.29
C ILE A 12 -40.56 15.19 10.05
N ILE A 13 -39.91 15.81 9.06
CA ILE A 13 -40.14 17.22 8.71
C ILE A 13 -41.59 17.47 8.37
N MET A 14 -42.20 16.62 7.52
CA MET A 14 -43.60 16.76 7.12
C MET A 14 -44.56 16.58 8.31
N LEU A 15 -44.36 15.56 9.14
CA LEU A 15 -45.20 15.30 10.30
C LEU A 15 -45.11 16.43 11.33
N CYS A 16 -43.89 16.89 11.63
CA CYS A 16 -43.66 17.99 12.55
C CYS A 16 -44.32 19.29 12.03
N ASN A 17 -44.13 19.61 10.75
CA ASN A 17 -44.76 20.78 10.15
C ASN A 17 -46.27 20.73 10.25
N PHE A 18 -46.91 19.58 9.88
CA PHE A 18 -48.32 19.35 10.03
C PHE A 18 -48.80 19.51 11.48
N PHE A 19 -48.08 18.95 12.44
CA PHE A 19 -48.40 19.06 13.86
C PHE A 19 -48.33 20.51 14.37
N PHE A 20 -47.25 21.21 14.07
CA PHE A 20 -47.05 22.59 14.54
C PHE A 20 -48.07 23.55 13.92
N MET A 21 -48.44 23.39 12.64
CA MET A 21 -49.49 24.20 11.99
C MET A 21 -50.86 24.00 12.62
N ASN A 22 -51.15 22.81 13.15
CA ASN A 22 -52.45 22.53 13.78
C ASN A 22 -52.54 22.92 15.26
N VAL A 23 -51.39 23.05 15.93
CA VAL A 23 -51.32 23.30 17.39
C VAL A 23 -51.06 24.76 17.71
N PHE A 24 -50.27 25.45 16.89
CA PHE A 24 -49.87 26.84 17.12
C PHE A 24 -50.47 27.78 16.09
N VAL A 25 -51.09 28.86 16.58
CA VAL A 25 -51.57 29.94 15.75
C VAL A 25 -50.58 31.09 15.79
N PHE A 26 -49.86 31.31 14.70
CA PHE A 26 -48.88 32.37 14.57
C PHE A 26 -49.52 33.65 14.01
N HIS A 27 -49.17 34.80 14.55
CA HIS A 27 -49.67 36.10 14.09
C HIS A 27 -48.87 36.70 12.91
N SER A 28 -47.69 36.12 12.62
CA SER A 28 -46.83 36.57 11.55
C SER A 28 -46.25 35.39 10.79
N PRO A 29 -46.41 35.32 9.44
CA PRO A 29 -45.89 34.23 8.61
C PRO A 29 -44.34 34.09 8.68
N LEU A 30 -43.65 35.21 8.85
CA LEU A 30 -42.19 35.26 8.93
C LEU A 30 -41.65 34.67 10.25
N ALA A 31 -42.32 34.99 11.36
CA ALA A 31 -42.01 34.43 12.67
C ALA A 31 -42.32 32.92 12.71
N GLU A 32 -43.40 32.51 12.14
CA GLU A 32 -43.80 31.10 11.98
C GLU A 32 -42.69 30.31 11.26
N PHE A 33 -42.29 30.78 10.08
CA PHE A 33 -41.24 30.12 9.29
C PHE A 33 -39.90 30.02 10.04
N LEU A 34 -39.43 31.09 10.67
CA LEU A 34 -38.16 31.12 11.40
C LEU A 34 -38.19 30.19 12.63
N ILE A 35 -39.24 30.26 13.44
CA ILE A 35 -39.37 29.46 14.66
C ILE A 35 -39.46 27.98 14.31
N LEU A 36 -40.31 27.61 13.35
CA LEU A 36 -40.47 26.24 12.89
C LEU A 36 -39.14 25.69 12.32
N THR A 37 -38.50 26.44 11.45
CA THR A 37 -37.26 26.00 10.83
C THR A 37 -36.17 25.80 11.86
N VAL A 38 -35.96 26.73 12.79
CA VAL A 38 -34.91 26.62 13.80
C VAL A 38 -35.19 25.49 14.79
N ILE A 39 -36.44 25.42 15.33
CA ILE A 39 -36.79 24.38 16.30
C ILE A 39 -36.72 23.00 15.63
N LEU A 40 -37.28 22.87 14.42
CA LEU A 40 -37.31 21.59 13.70
C LEU A 40 -35.91 21.11 13.38
N THR A 41 -35.05 22.01 12.87
CA THR A 41 -33.64 21.68 12.58
C THR A 41 -32.90 21.25 13.84
N PHE A 42 -33.07 21.97 14.94
CA PHE A 42 -32.46 21.62 16.23
C PHE A 42 -32.91 20.23 16.73
N LEU A 43 -34.22 19.97 16.72
CA LEU A 43 -34.76 18.68 17.15
C LEU A 43 -34.27 17.53 16.26
N LEU A 44 -34.24 17.74 14.96
CA LEU A 44 -33.81 16.73 13.99
C LEU A 44 -32.31 16.41 14.14
N LEU A 45 -31.46 17.44 14.30
CA LEU A 45 -30.05 17.26 14.56
C LEU A 45 -29.81 16.55 15.90
N LEU A 46 -30.49 16.98 16.94
CA LEU A 46 -30.29 16.41 18.28
C LEU A 46 -30.77 14.96 18.37
N PHE A 47 -32.01 14.67 18.03
CA PHE A 47 -32.62 13.36 18.17
C PHE A 47 -32.43 12.46 16.96
N GLY A 48 -32.35 13.00 15.75
CA GLY A 48 -32.18 12.23 14.52
C GLY A 48 -30.73 11.90 14.19
N GLU A 49 -29.78 12.71 14.65
CA GLU A 49 -28.38 12.53 14.27
C GLU A 49 -27.42 12.39 15.46
N ILE A 50 -27.38 13.34 16.38
CA ILE A 50 -26.36 13.39 17.45
C ILE A 50 -26.60 12.28 18.49
N MET A 51 -27.81 12.19 19.03
CA MET A 51 -28.15 11.20 20.09
C MET A 51 -27.95 9.74 19.63
N PRO A 52 -28.42 9.31 18.46
CA PRO A 52 -28.19 7.96 17.97
C PRO A 52 -26.69 7.64 17.75
N LYS A 53 -25.91 8.60 17.27
CA LYS A 53 -24.46 8.42 17.08
C LYS A 53 -23.73 8.24 18.41
N ILE A 54 -24.01 9.07 19.41
CA ILE A 54 -23.38 8.95 20.73
C ILE A 54 -23.78 7.62 21.39
N TYR A 55 -25.05 7.24 21.34
CA TYR A 55 -25.52 6.01 21.93
C TYR A 55 -24.93 4.76 21.24
N SER A 56 -24.82 4.76 19.92
CA SER A 56 -24.24 3.66 19.18
C SER A 56 -22.73 3.50 19.46
N ALA A 57 -22.01 4.61 19.68
CA ALA A 57 -20.58 4.58 20.02
C ALA A 57 -20.34 4.02 21.43
N GLN A 58 -21.23 4.32 22.39
CA GLN A 58 -21.06 3.86 23.76
C GLN A 58 -21.53 2.41 24.01
N LYS A 59 -22.55 1.95 23.30
CA LYS A 59 -23.16 0.61 23.48
C LYS A 59 -23.35 -0.11 22.13
N THR A 60 -22.27 -0.28 21.39
CA THR A 60 -22.27 -0.75 20.00
C THR A 60 -23.00 -2.09 19.83
N LEU A 61 -22.68 -3.11 20.64
CA LEU A 61 -23.27 -4.45 20.53
C LEU A 61 -24.76 -4.47 20.86
N ALA A 62 -25.18 -3.75 21.91
CA ALA A 62 -26.58 -3.68 22.30
C ALA A 62 -27.41 -2.94 21.24
N PHE A 63 -26.87 -1.84 20.69
CA PHE A 63 -27.47 -1.06 19.63
C PHE A 63 -27.61 -1.87 18.33
N CYS A 64 -26.56 -2.57 17.90
CA CYS A 64 -26.59 -3.44 16.73
C CYS A 64 -27.64 -4.54 16.86
N ARG A 65 -27.70 -5.21 18.01
CA ARG A 65 -28.67 -6.29 18.26
C ARG A 65 -30.11 -5.79 18.23
N PHE A 66 -30.37 -4.61 18.78
CA PHE A 66 -31.71 -3.97 18.77
C PHE A 66 -32.09 -3.50 17.36
N SER A 67 -31.15 -2.92 16.62
CA SER A 67 -31.43 -2.32 15.29
C SER A 67 -31.47 -3.35 14.16
N ALA A 68 -30.82 -4.51 14.31
CA ALA A 68 -30.70 -5.51 13.26
C ALA A 68 -32.02 -5.96 12.62
N PRO A 69 -33.09 -6.31 13.37
CA PRO A 69 -34.35 -6.74 12.76
C PRO A 69 -35.03 -5.61 11.95
N GLY A 70 -34.97 -4.37 12.45
CA GLY A 70 -35.49 -3.19 11.76
C GLY A 70 -34.73 -2.90 10.46
N ILE A 71 -33.41 -2.94 10.49
CA ILE A 71 -32.56 -2.74 9.31
C ILE A 71 -32.81 -3.83 8.27
N TYR A 72 -32.94 -5.09 8.68
CA TYR A 72 -33.24 -6.20 7.77
C TYR A 72 -34.60 -6.03 7.08
N PHE A 73 -35.63 -5.60 7.81
CA PHE A 73 -36.94 -5.30 7.24
C PHE A 73 -36.87 -4.17 6.23
N LEU A 74 -36.18 -3.07 6.56
CA LEU A 74 -35.98 -1.93 5.66
C LEU A 74 -35.18 -2.30 4.41
N GLU A 75 -34.13 -3.13 4.56
CA GLU A 75 -33.36 -3.65 3.41
C GLU A 75 -34.30 -4.39 2.44
N LYS A 76 -35.16 -5.27 2.97
CA LYS A 76 -36.10 -6.04 2.13
C LYS A 76 -37.08 -5.15 1.37
N VAL A 77 -37.58 -4.10 2.03
CA VAL A 77 -38.54 -3.15 1.42
C VAL A 77 -37.87 -2.28 0.34
N PHE A 78 -36.66 -1.78 0.62
CA PHE A 78 -35.94 -0.87 -0.30
C PHE A 78 -35.07 -1.58 -1.34
N ARG A 79 -34.89 -2.90 -1.24
CA ARG A 79 -34.07 -3.71 -2.16
C ARG A 79 -34.42 -3.52 -3.64
N PRO A 80 -35.71 -3.51 -4.07
CA PRO A 80 -36.05 -3.31 -5.48
C PRO A 80 -35.58 -1.93 -5.97
N ILE A 81 -35.77 -0.87 -5.18
CA ILE A 81 -35.37 0.50 -5.53
C ILE A 81 -33.83 0.61 -5.59
N ALA A 82 -33.14 0.06 -4.60
CA ALA A 82 -31.67 0.03 -4.56
C ALA A 82 -31.10 -0.73 -5.76
N THR A 83 -31.70 -1.84 -6.17
CA THR A 83 -31.26 -2.62 -7.33
C THR A 83 -31.36 -1.82 -8.64
N VAL A 84 -32.42 -1.07 -8.83
CA VAL A 84 -32.58 -0.19 -10.01
C VAL A 84 -31.50 0.89 -10.02
N LEU A 85 -31.26 1.55 -8.88
CA LEU A 85 -30.23 2.58 -8.74
C LEU A 85 -28.81 2.03 -8.99
N VAL A 86 -28.48 0.90 -8.40
CA VAL A 86 -27.16 0.25 -8.61
C VAL A 86 -26.98 -0.15 -10.07
N ARG A 87 -28.00 -0.73 -10.71
CA ARG A 87 -27.92 -1.09 -12.14
C ARG A 87 -27.71 0.12 -13.03
N SER A 88 -28.38 1.24 -12.76
CA SER A 88 -28.21 2.48 -13.53
C SER A 88 -26.78 3.05 -13.34
N THR A 89 -26.24 3.00 -12.12
CA THR A 89 -24.87 3.44 -11.83
C THR A 89 -23.82 2.50 -12.47
N THR A 90 -24.06 1.19 -12.47
CA THR A 90 -23.18 0.21 -13.12
C THR A 90 -23.14 0.41 -14.64
N PHE A 91 -24.28 0.79 -15.24
CA PHE A 91 -24.33 1.13 -16.67
C PHE A 91 -23.48 2.38 -17.00
N LEU A 92 -23.56 3.40 -16.17
CA LEU A 92 -22.72 4.61 -16.27
C LEU A 92 -21.22 4.29 -16.04
N ASN A 93 -20.89 3.52 -15.00
CA ASN A 93 -19.49 3.15 -14.71
C ASN A 93 -18.86 2.29 -15.81
N LYS A 94 -19.63 1.42 -16.46
CA LYS A 94 -19.14 0.58 -17.56
C LYS A 94 -18.76 1.41 -18.80
N HIS A 95 -19.33 2.60 -18.96
CA HIS A 95 -19.01 3.53 -20.05
C HIS A 95 -17.94 4.55 -19.70
N PHE A 96 -17.74 4.90 -18.42
CA PHE A 96 -16.86 6.00 -18.00
C PHE A 96 -15.65 5.59 -17.19
N VAL A 97 -15.58 4.38 -16.60
CA VAL A 97 -14.47 4.00 -15.73
C VAL A 97 -13.92 2.63 -16.08
N LYS A 98 -12.90 2.61 -16.94
CA LYS A 98 -11.92 1.52 -17.02
C LYS A 98 -10.89 1.74 -15.89
N LYS A 99 -11.27 1.63 -14.64
CA LYS A 99 -10.32 1.68 -13.52
C LYS A 99 -10.43 0.37 -12.75
N SER A 100 -9.39 -0.44 -12.88
CA SER A 100 -9.21 -1.60 -11.99
C SER A 100 -9.26 -1.09 -10.54
N HIS A 101 -10.05 -1.74 -9.71
CA HIS A 101 -10.01 -1.59 -8.27
C HIS A 101 -8.72 -2.25 -7.76
N ASN A 102 -7.60 -1.61 -8.01
CA ASN A 102 -6.43 -1.87 -7.22
C ASN A 102 -6.66 -1.10 -5.91
N ILE A 103 -6.82 -1.85 -4.82
CA ILE A 103 -6.77 -1.28 -3.47
C ILE A 103 -5.48 -0.47 -3.45
N SER A 104 -5.61 0.84 -3.23
CA SER A 104 -4.43 1.71 -3.15
C SER A 104 -3.60 1.29 -1.95
N VAL A 105 -2.28 1.31 -2.09
CA VAL A 105 -1.32 1.08 -1.00
C VAL A 105 -1.66 2.01 0.18
N ASP A 106 -2.12 3.24 -0.11
CA ASP A 106 -2.55 4.21 0.90
C ASP A 106 -3.81 3.77 1.66
N GLU A 107 -4.80 3.17 0.98
CA GLU A 107 -6.01 2.63 1.64
C GLU A 107 -5.67 1.45 2.55
N LEU A 108 -4.70 0.61 2.15
CA LEU A 108 -4.23 -0.50 2.95
C LEU A 108 -3.42 -0.02 4.17
N SER A 109 -2.56 0.99 4.01
CA SER A 109 -1.82 1.63 5.10
C SER A 109 -2.76 2.26 6.12
N HIS A 110 -3.76 3.01 5.67
CA HIS A 110 -4.78 3.58 6.55
C HIS A 110 -5.61 2.51 7.30
N ALA A 111 -5.93 1.40 6.65
CA ALA A 111 -6.63 0.29 7.31
C ALA A 111 -5.78 -0.35 8.42
N LEU A 112 -4.46 -0.45 8.20
CA LEU A 112 -3.51 -0.97 9.19
C LEU A 112 -3.35 -0.03 10.39
N GLU A 113 -3.29 1.29 10.17
CA GLU A 113 -3.22 2.29 11.26
C GLU A 113 -4.44 2.28 12.17
N LEU A 114 -5.62 1.89 11.64
CA LEU A 114 -6.87 1.80 12.39
C LEU A 114 -7.02 0.48 13.16
N THR A 115 -6.13 -0.50 12.92
CA THR A 115 -6.16 -1.78 13.64
C THR A 115 -5.41 -1.65 14.95
N ASP A 116 -6.03 -2.05 16.05
CA ASP A 116 -5.47 -1.95 17.41
C ASP A 116 -4.13 -2.70 17.51
N LYS A 117 -3.06 -1.97 17.84
CA LYS A 117 -1.67 -2.44 17.86
C LYS A 117 -1.39 -3.55 18.89
N ALA A 118 -2.37 -3.93 19.71
CA ALA A 118 -2.15 -4.81 20.86
C ALA A 118 -2.26 -6.32 20.56
N GLU A 119 -2.94 -6.76 19.51
CA GLU A 119 -3.24 -8.19 19.30
C GLU A 119 -2.47 -8.88 18.16
N LEU A 120 -1.77 -8.15 17.27
CA LEU A 120 -1.18 -8.72 16.05
C LEU A 120 0.22 -8.13 15.71
N SER A 121 1.13 -8.05 16.67
CA SER A 121 2.41 -7.32 16.48
C SER A 121 3.33 -7.92 15.39
N GLU A 122 3.41 -9.24 15.24
CA GLU A 122 4.28 -9.88 14.22
C GLU A 122 3.63 -9.87 12.83
N GLU A 123 2.33 -10.16 12.76
CA GLU A 123 1.59 -10.17 11.49
C GLU A 123 1.46 -8.76 10.88
N ASN A 124 1.28 -7.73 11.72
CA ASN A 124 1.26 -6.34 11.28
C ASN A 124 2.63 -5.88 10.73
N ASN A 125 3.73 -6.31 11.34
CA ASN A 125 5.08 -6.00 10.83
C ASN A 125 5.32 -6.61 9.43
N ILE A 126 4.81 -7.82 9.18
CA ILE A 126 4.91 -8.46 7.87
C ILE A 126 4.07 -7.70 6.84
N LEU A 127 2.84 -7.33 7.19
CA LEU A 127 1.96 -6.55 6.29
C LEU A 127 2.53 -5.16 6.00
N GLU A 128 3.06 -4.47 7.00
CA GLU A 128 3.75 -3.20 6.81
C GLU A 128 4.98 -3.36 5.90
N GLY A 129 5.76 -4.41 6.10
CA GLY A 129 6.90 -4.76 5.23
C GLY A 129 6.48 -4.99 3.77
N ILE A 130 5.36 -5.67 3.52
CA ILE A 130 4.82 -5.90 2.17
C ILE A 130 4.36 -4.58 1.53
N ILE A 131 3.72 -3.71 2.30
CA ILE A 131 3.25 -2.41 1.82
C ILE A 131 4.46 -1.54 1.43
N ARG A 132 5.47 -1.46 2.30
CA ARG A 132 6.69 -0.69 2.04
C ARG A 132 7.44 -1.22 0.83
N PHE A 133 7.55 -2.54 0.69
CA PHE A 133 8.21 -3.19 -0.44
C PHE A 133 7.66 -2.73 -1.81
N GLY A 134 6.35 -2.49 -1.91
CA GLY A 134 5.74 -1.99 -3.16
C GLY A 134 6.03 -0.53 -3.48
N GLY A 135 6.55 0.25 -2.53
CA GLY A 135 6.80 1.68 -2.67
C GLY A 135 8.28 2.08 -2.65
N GLU A 136 9.20 1.16 -2.33
CA GLU A 136 10.62 1.46 -2.19
C GLU A 136 11.38 1.36 -3.52
N THR A 137 12.41 2.19 -3.65
CA THR A 137 13.33 2.18 -4.79
C THR A 137 14.60 1.38 -4.50
N VAL A 138 15.31 0.98 -5.54
CA VAL A 138 16.61 0.30 -5.42
C VAL A 138 17.60 1.11 -4.60
N LYS A 139 17.56 2.45 -4.68
CA LYS A 139 18.42 3.35 -3.90
C LYS A 139 18.25 3.17 -2.41
N GLU A 140 17.04 2.92 -1.94
CA GLU A 140 16.71 2.81 -0.50
C GLU A 140 17.16 1.48 0.12
N VAL A 141 17.30 0.42 -0.69
CA VAL A 141 17.64 -0.92 -0.23
C VAL A 141 19.03 -1.41 -0.65
N MET A 142 19.73 -0.67 -1.53
CA MET A 142 21.05 -1.07 -2.02
C MET A 142 22.11 -1.04 -0.92
N THR A 143 23.11 -1.91 -1.05
CA THR A 143 24.39 -1.76 -0.34
C THR A 143 25.18 -0.66 -1.03
N SER A 144 25.54 0.38 -0.28
CA SER A 144 26.31 1.50 -0.80
C SER A 144 27.66 1.07 -1.37
N ARG A 145 28.14 1.79 -2.37
CA ARG A 145 29.48 1.63 -2.95
C ARG A 145 30.60 1.63 -1.89
N LEU A 146 30.41 2.33 -0.78
CA LEU A 146 31.41 2.41 0.29
C LEU A 146 31.53 1.10 1.07
N ASP A 147 30.43 0.36 1.18
CA ASP A 147 30.33 -0.87 1.94
C ASP A 147 30.41 -2.12 1.06
N MET A 148 30.53 -1.93 -0.25
CA MET A 148 30.58 -2.99 -1.24
C MET A 148 31.98 -3.64 -1.25
N VAL A 149 32.00 -4.96 -1.17
CA VAL A 149 33.24 -5.74 -1.41
C VAL A 149 33.33 -6.02 -2.90
N ASP A 150 34.38 -5.51 -3.51
CA ASP A 150 34.70 -5.63 -4.93
C ASP A 150 36.21 -5.97 -5.14
N LEU A 151 36.56 -6.44 -6.32
CA LEU A 151 37.94 -6.81 -6.68
C LEU A 151 38.36 -6.18 -8.01
N ASP A 152 39.61 -5.73 -8.09
CA ASP A 152 40.19 -5.31 -9.38
C ASP A 152 40.49 -6.55 -10.24
N ILE A 153 40.21 -6.46 -11.54
CA ILE A 153 40.45 -7.54 -12.51
C ILE A 153 41.92 -7.98 -12.54
N ARG A 154 42.84 -7.13 -12.06
CA ARG A 154 44.30 -7.39 -11.98
C ARG A 154 44.70 -8.13 -10.72
N THR A 155 43.80 -8.32 -9.76
CA THR A 155 44.09 -9.02 -8.48
C THR A 155 44.56 -10.44 -8.75
N SER A 156 45.57 -10.89 -8.00
CA SER A 156 46.12 -12.26 -8.11
C SER A 156 45.07 -13.29 -7.65
N PHE A 157 45.17 -14.51 -8.17
CA PHE A 157 44.20 -15.57 -7.77
C PHE A 157 44.25 -15.88 -6.26
N LYS A 158 45.44 -15.81 -5.66
CA LYS A 158 45.62 -15.99 -4.22
C LYS A 158 44.89 -14.94 -3.40
N GLU A 159 44.96 -13.67 -3.79
CA GLU A 159 44.25 -12.56 -3.11
C GLU A 159 42.73 -12.66 -3.30
N VAL A 160 42.26 -13.10 -4.49
CA VAL A 160 40.85 -13.39 -4.73
C VAL A 160 40.35 -14.47 -3.77
N MET A 161 41.09 -15.56 -3.62
CA MET A 161 40.74 -16.64 -2.69
C MET A 161 40.75 -16.16 -1.23
N GLN A 162 41.70 -15.32 -0.85
CA GLN A 162 41.73 -14.75 0.50
C GLN A 162 40.52 -13.84 0.75
N CYS A 163 40.18 -12.96 -0.17
CA CYS A 163 38.96 -12.10 -0.08
C CYS A 163 37.71 -12.91 0.06
N ILE A 164 37.58 -14.04 -0.65
CA ILE A 164 36.44 -14.94 -0.55
C ILE A 164 36.31 -15.56 0.84
N ILE A 165 37.43 -16.02 1.40
CA ILE A 165 37.48 -16.66 2.73
C ILE A 165 37.11 -15.63 3.82
N GLU A 166 37.63 -14.41 3.71
CA GLU A 166 37.42 -13.36 4.71
C GLU A 166 35.98 -12.83 4.72
N ASN A 167 35.36 -12.66 3.53
CA ASN A 167 34.06 -12.02 3.40
C ASN A 167 32.87 -12.99 3.23
N ALA A 168 33.14 -14.23 2.82
CA ALA A 168 32.14 -15.30 2.63
C ALA A 168 30.96 -14.94 1.69
N TYR A 169 31.10 -13.99 0.79
CA TYR A 169 30.07 -13.62 -0.18
C TYR A 169 30.06 -14.58 -1.37
N SER A 170 28.89 -14.95 -1.83
CA SER A 170 28.71 -15.87 -2.98
C SER A 170 29.00 -15.25 -4.34
N ARG A 171 28.96 -13.91 -4.44
CA ARG A 171 29.12 -13.14 -5.69
C ARG A 171 29.87 -11.86 -5.39
N ILE A 172 30.89 -11.57 -6.15
CA ILE A 172 31.75 -10.39 -5.94
C ILE A 172 31.81 -9.63 -7.26
N PRO A 173 31.48 -8.33 -7.28
CA PRO A 173 31.69 -7.46 -8.44
C PRO A 173 33.17 -7.30 -8.78
N ILE A 174 33.48 -7.29 -10.07
CA ILE A 174 34.84 -7.11 -10.59
C ILE A 174 34.93 -5.83 -11.38
N TYR A 175 35.83 -4.94 -11.00
CA TYR A 175 36.06 -3.68 -11.69
C TYR A 175 37.42 -3.64 -12.39
N SER A 176 37.62 -2.64 -13.24
CA SER A 176 38.92 -2.40 -13.92
C SER A 176 39.34 -0.95 -13.79
N GLY A 177 40.34 -0.68 -12.99
CA GLY A 177 40.93 0.65 -12.77
C GLY A 177 40.10 1.53 -11.84
N SER A 178 38.83 1.83 -12.19
CA SER A 178 37.89 2.52 -11.32
C SER A 178 36.72 1.63 -10.97
N ARG A 179 36.18 1.80 -9.75
CA ARG A 179 34.92 1.14 -9.31
C ARG A 179 33.69 1.49 -10.14
N ASP A 180 33.77 2.54 -10.96
CA ASP A 180 32.71 2.88 -11.93
C ASP A 180 32.75 1.99 -13.17
N ASN A 181 33.88 1.30 -13.41
CA ASN A 181 34.07 0.44 -14.56
C ASN A 181 33.92 -1.03 -14.18
N ILE A 182 32.71 -1.45 -13.83
CA ILE A 182 32.40 -2.84 -13.50
C ILE A 182 32.48 -3.70 -14.76
N LYS A 183 33.31 -4.75 -14.76
CA LYS A 183 33.48 -5.70 -15.85
C LYS A 183 32.55 -6.89 -15.77
N GLY A 184 32.07 -7.19 -14.60
CA GLY A 184 31.17 -8.31 -14.37
C GLY A 184 31.09 -8.74 -12.91
N VAL A 185 30.59 -9.92 -12.68
CA VAL A 185 30.44 -10.53 -11.37
C VAL A 185 31.12 -11.90 -11.35
N LEU A 186 31.95 -12.12 -10.34
CA LEU A 186 32.56 -13.41 -10.09
C LEU A 186 31.66 -14.24 -9.15
N TYR A 187 31.32 -15.44 -9.59
CA TYR A 187 30.56 -16.38 -8.79
C TYR A 187 31.50 -17.37 -8.10
N ILE A 188 31.49 -17.42 -6.79
CA ILE A 188 32.37 -18.30 -6.03
C ILE A 188 32.20 -19.76 -6.42
N LYS A 189 30.98 -20.20 -6.69
CA LYS A 189 30.72 -21.57 -7.13
C LYS A 189 31.48 -21.99 -8.40
N ASP A 190 31.79 -21.04 -9.28
CA ASP A 190 32.54 -21.31 -10.52
C ASP A 190 34.03 -21.46 -10.25
N LEU A 191 34.52 -20.93 -9.10
CA LEU A 191 35.92 -21.12 -8.65
C LEU A 191 36.16 -22.46 -7.93
N LEU A 192 35.12 -23.09 -7.37
CA LEU A 192 35.28 -24.31 -6.58
C LEU A 192 36.06 -25.43 -7.30
N PRO A 193 35.87 -25.69 -8.60
CA PRO A 193 36.65 -26.69 -9.33
C PRO A 193 38.14 -26.31 -9.50
N HIS A 194 38.48 -25.07 -9.21
CA HIS A 194 39.83 -24.49 -9.48
C HIS A 194 40.60 -24.12 -8.23
N VAL A 195 40.08 -24.40 -7.04
CA VAL A 195 40.72 -24.01 -5.73
C VAL A 195 42.16 -24.49 -5.59
N ASN A 196 42.51 -25.66 -6.15
CA ASN A 196 43.85 -26.23 -6.07
C ASN A 196 44.80 -25.77 -7.18
N LYS A 197 44.36 -24.78 -8.03
CA LYS A 197 45.24 -24.26 -9.06
C LYS A 197 46.13 -23.16 -8.49
N GLY A 198 47.37 -23.10 -8.99
CA GLY A 198 48.36 -22.08 -8.57
C GLY A 198 48.00 -20.66 -9.05
N ASP A 199 48.79 -19.68 -8.61
CA ASP A 199 48.58 -18.24 -8.86
C ASP A 199 48.47 -17.85 -10.36
N ASN A 200 49.01 -18.68 -11.24
CA ASN A 200 48.95 -18.47 -12.70
C ASN A 200 47.58 -18.78 -13.31
N PHE A 201 46.56 -19.17 -12.50
CA PHE A 201 45.24 -19.44 -13.02
C PHE A 201 44.52 -18.16 -13.43
N ARG A 202 44.09 -18.14 -14.70
CA ARG A 202 43.34 -17.01 -15.27
C ARG A 202 41.86 -17.04 -14.84
N TRP A 203 41.60 -16.67 -13.59
CA TRP A 203 40.25 -16.61 -13.02
C TRP A 203 39.31 -15.61 -13.75
N GLN A 204 39.91 -14.63 -14.46
CA GLN A 204 39.15 -13.62 -15.22
C GLN A 204 38.23 -14.23 -16.28
N SER A 205 38.55 -15.43 -16.76
CA SER A 205 37.67 -16.16 -17.71
C SER A 205 36.36 -16.64 -17.11
N LEU A 206 36.22 -16.62 -15.80
CA LEU A 206 35.02 -17.01 -15.07
C LEU A 206 34.10 -15.84 -14.74
N ILE A 207 34.46 -14.61 -15.08
CA ILE A 207 33.67 -13.41 -14.85
C ILE A 207 32.43 -13.49 -15.74
N ARG A 208 31.25 -13.35 -15.11
CA ARG A 208 29.97 -13.29 -15.80
C ARG A 208 29.54 -11.84 -16.04
N PRO A 209 28.77 -11.53 -17.09
CA PRO A 209 28.22 -10.19 -17.30
C PRO A 209 27.46 -9.69 -16.08
N ALA A 210 27.68 -8.42 -15.70
CA ALA A 210 26.90 -7.78 -14.67
C ALA A 210 25.52 -7.34 -15.21
N TYR A 211 24.52 -7.34 -14.36
CA TYR A 211 23.23 -6.73 -14.62
C TYR A 211 23.21 -5.37 -13.97
N PHE A 212 22.88 -4.33 -14.75
CA PHE A 212 22.87 -2.95 -14.28
C PHE A 212 21.44 -2.43 -14.15
N VAL A 213 21.18 -1.67 -13.08
CA VAL A 213 19.88 -1.08 -12.79
C VAL A 213 20.04 0.37 -12.32
N PRO A 214 19.15 1.29 -12.67
CA PRO A 214 19.18 2.65 -12.13
C PRO A 214 18.72 2.70 -10.67
N GLU A 215 19.17 3.72 -9.93
CA GLU A 215 18.76 3.98 -8.54
C GLU A 215 17.25 4.10 -8.37
N THR A 216 16.57 4.66 -9.38
CA THR A 216 15.13 4.96 -9.36
C THR A 216 14.23 3.76 -9.65
N LYS A 217 14.78 2.59 -9.95
CA LYS A 217 13.99 1.39 -10.24
C LYS A 217 13.27 0.92 -8.99
N MET A 218 11.99 0.55 -9.13
CA MET A 218 11.21 -0.02 -8.02
C MET A 218 11.69 -1.43 -7.70
N ILE A 219 11.72 -1.79 -6.42
CA ILE A 219 12.27 -3.08 -5.97
C ILE A 219 11.37 -4.26 -6.34
N ASP A 220 10.06 -4.06 -6.48
CA ASP A 220 9.13 -5.08 -6.96
C ASP A 220 9.38 -5.44 -8.43
N ASP A 221 9.66 -4.45 -9.27
CA ASP A 221 10.04 -4.66 -10.66
C ASP A 221 11.42 -5.32 -10.78
N LEU A 222 12.37 -4.93 -9.92
CA LEU A 222 13.67 -5.57 -9.87
C LEU A 222 13.58 -7.04 -9.43
N LEU A 223 12.71 -7.36 -8.48
CA LEU A 223 12.48 -8.74 -8.05
C LEU A 223 11.94 -9.60 -9.20
N ARG A 224 11.01 -9.06 -10.01
CA ARG A 224 10.50 -9.73 -11.21
C ARG A 224 11.61 -9.98 -12.23
N ASP A 225 12.49 -8.97 -12.44
CA ASP A 225 13.63 -9.12 -13.34
C ASP A 225 14.60 -10.21 -12.86
N PHE A 226 14.89 -10.24 -11.56
CA PHE A 226 15.74 -11.28 -10.97
C PHE A 226 15.18 -12.67 -11.19
N GLN A 227 13.87 -12.84 -10.99
CA GLN A 227 13.19 -14.12 -11.21
C GLN A 227 13.17 -14.50 -12.71
N ALA A 228 12.82 -13.55 -13.59
CA ALA A 228 12.73 -13.80 -15.03
C ALA A 228 14.08 -14.16 -15.65
N ASN A 229 15.13 -13.43 -15.26
CA ASN A 229 16.49 -13.61 -15.80
C ASN A 229 17.34 -14.61 -15.03
N LYS A 230 16.84 -15.16 -13.90
CA LYS A 230 17.54 -16.06 -13.00
C LYS A 230 18.87 -15.50 -12.50
N ILE A 231 18.90 -14.21 -12.22
CA ILE A 231 20.01 -13.48 -11.63
C ILE A 231 19.70 -13.14 -10.18
N HIS A 232 20.73 -12.91 -9.36
CA HIS A 232 20.60 -12.69 -7.92
C HIS A 232 21.42 -11.50 -7.41
N ILE A 233 21.99 -10.72 -8.32
CA ILE A 233 22.78 -9.53 -8.02
C ILE A 233 22.66 -8.56 -9.19
N ALA A 234 22.49 -7.28 -8.87
CA ALA A 234 22.55 -6.19 -9.83
C ALA A 234 23.49 -5.09 -9.32
N ILE A 235 24.18 -4.44 -10.24
CA ILE A 235 24.97 -3.25 -9.97
C ILE A 235 24.07 -2.03 -10.16
N VAL A 236 24.03 -1.17 -9.15
CA VAL A 236 23.22 0.05 -9.16
C VAL A 236 24.05 1.18 -9.72
N VAL A 237 23.48 1.90 -10.70
CA VAL A 237 24.17 3.00 -11.38
C VAL A 237 23.37 4.29 -11.24
N ASP A 238 24.10 5.40 -11.13
CA ASP A 238 23.55 6.76 -11.12
C ASP A 238 23.24 7.26 -12.55
N GLU A 239 22.74 8.50 -12.66
CA GLU A 239 22.39 9.14 -13.95
C GLU A 239 23.62 9.41 -14.85
N PHE A 240 24.81 9.39 -14.28
CA PHE A 240 26.07 9.63 -15.00
C PHE A 240 26.77 8.32 -15.39
N GLY A 241 26.20 7.18 -15.03
CA GLY A 241 26.78 5.87 -15.28
C GLY A 241 27.83 5.45 -14.24
N GLY A 242 27.96 6.17 -13.13
CA GLY A 242 28.78 5.81 -11.98
C GLY A 242 28.15 4.69 -11.17
N THR A 243 28.95 3.87 -10.51
CA THR A 243 28.47 2.81 -9.62
C THR A 243 28.08 3.39 -8.27
N SER A 244 26.79 3.35 -7.93
CA SER A 244 26.24 3.77 -6.62
C SER A 244 26.30 2.67 -5.56
N GLY A 245 26.19 1.42 -5.98
CA GLY A 245 26.19 0.28 -5.08
C GLY A 245 25.80 -1.02 -5.77
N LEU A 246 25.33 -1.98 -4.97
CA LEU A 246 24.79 -3.25 -5.45
C LEU A 246 23.50 -3.61 -4.70
N VAL A 247 22.68 -4.42 -5.32
CA VAL A 247 21.47 -5.00 -4.70
C VAL A 247 21.43 -6.49 -5.00
N THR A 248 21.01 -7.27 -3.99
CA THR A 248 20.85 -8.73 -4.10
C THR A 248 19.40 -9.13 -3.84
N MET A 249 19.04 -10.31 -4.34
CA MET A 249 17.72 -10.92 -4.10
C MET A 249 17.60 -11.38 -2.66
#